data_2965ee288605f7a660ba3d9830cc0a98
#
_entry.id   2965ee288605f7a660ba3d9830cc0a98
#
_cell.length_a   1.000
_cell.length_b   1.000
_cell.length_c   1.000
_cell.angle_alpha   90.00
_cell.angle_beta   90.00
_cell.angle_gamma   90.00
#
_symmetry.space_group_name_H-M   'P 1'
#
loop_
_entity.id
_entity.type
_entity.pdbx_description
1 polymer ?
#
loop_
_entity_poly.entity_id
_entity_poly.type
_entity_poly.pdbx_seq_one_letter_code
_entity_poly.pdbx_strand_id
1 'polypeptide(L)'
;PIVSSDLKYLGTTTPTLIMGFNTSVRYKQFTLSAVADYKTGHKYYNNLVDALEFTGSTQHSASAGREPFIFPNSVYEYTPGVWSENTNITTSDGGYNFWTSTYNAIKENYVVDATTLKLREVALNYDLPSKYLDKTFIKGISFGLVARNIIMLRSAQNKYTDPEFTTDSQQVTGYGTQNQLPPTASYGFK
;
A
#
# COMPACT_ATOMS: atom_id res chain seq x y z
N PRO A 1 -22.30 -12.79 10.39
CA PRO A 1 -21.77 -11.73 11.24
C PRO A 1 -22.89 -10.78 11.62
N ILE A 2 -22.78 -10.24 12.83
CA ILE A 2 -23.67 -9.16 13.27
C ILE A 2 -23.01 -7.87 12.78
N VAL A 3 -23.68 -7.18 11.89
CA VAL A 3 -23.29 -5.86 11.42
C VAL A 3 -24.04 -4.83 12.26
N SER A 4 -23.32 -4.02 13.03
CA SER A 4 -23.94 -2.91 13.76
C SER A 4 -24.37 -1.81 12.77
N SER A 5 -25.50 -1.19 13.02
CA SER A 5 -25.93 0.02 12.33
C SER A 5 -25.23 1.28 12.87
N ASP A 6 -24.51 1.16 13.99
CA ASP A 6 -23.85 2.28 14.63
C ASP A 6 -22.57 2.64 13.90
N LEU A 7 -22.35 3.93 13.74
CA LEU A 7 -21.12 4.46 13.15
C LEU A 7 -19.97 4.31 14.14
N LYS A 8 -18.87 3.68 13.70
CA LYS A 8 -17.65 3.52 14.48
C LYS A 8 -16.52 4.37 13.87
N TYR A 9 -15.82 5.10 14.71
CA TYR A 9 -14.63 5.82 14.28
C TYR A 9 -13.47 4.82 14.06
N LEU A 10 -12.96 4.74 12.82
CA LEU A 10 -11.91 3.81 12.42
C LEU A 10 -10.54 4.46 12.29
N GLY A 11 -10.45 5.76 12.42
CA GLY A 11 -9.21 6.52 12.30
C GLY A 11 -9.33 7.73 11.37
N THR A 12 -8.22 8.40 11.14
CA THR A 12 -8.13 9.54 10.22
C THR A 12 -7.50 9.12 8.89
N THR A 13 -7.89 9.74 7.80
CA THR A 13 -7.28 9.58 6.48
C THR A 13 -6.09 10.54 6.25
N THR A 14 -5.91 11.51 7.14
CA THR A 14 -4.80 12.46 7.10
C THR A 14 -3.63 11.92 7.90
N PRO A 15 -2.41 11.86 7.36
CA PRO A 15 -1.23 11.44 8.11
C PRO A 15 -0.99 12.35 9.32
N THR A 16 -0.73 11.74 10.48
CA THR A 16 -0.36 12.48 11.69
C THR A 16 1.12 12.85 11.71
N LEU A 17 1.93 12.13 10.95
CA LEU A 17 3.35 12.40 10.79
C LEU A 17 3.77 12.21 9.34
N ILE A 18 4.45 13.24 8.82
CA ILE A 18 5.09 13.23 7.50
C ILE A 18 6.55 13.64 7.70
N MET A 19 7.47 12.81 7.23
CA MET A 19 8.90 13.09 7.26
C MET A 19 9.50 12.99 5.86
N GLY A 20 10.31 14.00 5.49
CA GLY A 20 11.11 13.98 4.27
C GLY A 20 12.59 13.78 4.60
N PHE A 21 13.25 12.91 3.86
CA PHE A 21 14.68 12.66 3.96
C PHE A 21 15.34 13.05 2.63
N ASN A 22 16.33 13.91 2.71
CA ASN A 22 17.13 14.30 1.56
C ASN A 22 18.61 14.22 1.97
N THR A 23 19.38 13.45 1.22
CA THR A 23 20.81 13.27 1.49
C THR A 23 21.61 13.33 0.21
N SER A 24 22.85 13.82 0.31
CA SER A 24 23.81 13.82 -0.79
C SER A 24 25.20 13.60 -0.24
N VAL A 25 25.92 12.66 -0.83
CA VAL A 25 27.29 12.33 -0.46
C VAL A 25 28.16 12.46 -1.69
N ARG A 26 29.22 13.25 -1.56
CA ARG A 26 30.23 13.41 -2.61
C ARG A 26 31.53 12.72 -2.22
N TYR A 27 32.01 11.89 -3.12
CA TYR A 27 33.34 11.28 -3.00
C TYR A 27 34.09 11.45 -4.32
N LYS A 28 35.14 12.28 -4.29
CA LYS A 28 35.89 12.68 -5.49
C LYS A 28 34.96 13.23 -6.57
N GLN A 29 34.90 12.55 -7.69
CA GLN A 29 34.08 12.93 -8.86
C GLN A 29 32.64 12.37 -8.81
N PHE A 30 32.34 11.51 -7.85
CA PHE A 30 31.04 10.89 -7.71
C PHE A 30 30.18 11.64 -6.70
N THR A 31 28.94 11.90 -7.04
CA THR A 31 27.92 12.41 -6.13
C THR A 31 26.71 11.48 -6.14
N LEU A 32 26.43 10.86 -5.00
CA LEU A 32 25.24 10.06 -4.77
C LEU A 32 24.23 10.89 -3.99
N SER A 33 23.02 11.00 -4.49
CA SER A 33 21.91 11.66 -3.79
C SER A 33 20.71 10.72 -3.67
N ALA A 34 19.96 10.87 -2.58
CA ALA A 34 18.73 10.12 -2.35
C ALA A 34 17.68 11.00 -1.69
N VAL A 35 16.44 10.82 -2.12
CA VAL A 35 15.26 11.47 -1.56
C VAL A 35 14.25 10.40 -1.17
N ALA A 36 13.78 10.43 0.07
CA ALA A 36 12.75 9.53 0.57
C ALA A 36 11.73 10.29 1.39
N ASP A 37 10.52 9.76 1.49
CA ASP A 37 9.49 10.25 2.38
C ASP A 37 8.84 9.10 3.17
N TYR A 38 8.42 9.44 4.38
CA TYR A 38 7.72 8.55 5.30
C TYR A 38 6.44 9.22 5.78
N LYS A 39 5.34 8.46 5.73
CA LYS A 39 4.03 8.89 6.21
C LYS A 39 3.45 7.82 7.11
N THR A 40 2.85 8.22 8.22
CA THR A 40 2.24 7.31 9.19
C THR A 40 1.10 7.94 9.97
N GLY A 41 0.38 7.10 10.72
CA GLY A 41 -0.69 7.51 11.62
C GLY A 41 -2.01 7.80 10.93
N HIS A 42 -2.23 7.25 9.74
CA HIS A 42 -3.48 7.41 8.99
C HIS A 42 -4.00 6.08 8.46
N LYS A 43 -5.26 6.07 8.13
CA LYS A 43 -5.99 4.92 7.60
C LYS A 43 -6.39 5.16 6.15
N TYR A 44 -6.65 4.06 5.48
CA TYR A 44 -6.98 4.03 4.08
C TYR A 44 -8.01 2.93 3.82
N TYR A 45 -9.12 3.27 3.15
CA TYR A 45 -10.09 2.27 2.73
C TYR A 45 -9.64 1.64 1.42
N ASN A 46 -9.35 0.36 1.47
CA ASN A 46 -8.80 -0.38 0.33
C ASN A 46 -9.92 -1.00 -0.51
N ASN A 47 -10.53 -0.18 -1.37
CA ASN A 47 -11.63 -0.61 -2.25
C ASN A 47 -11.19 -1.68 -3.27
N LEU A 48 -9.90 -1.73 -3.63
CA LEU A 48 -9.40 -2.79 -4.51
C LEU A 48 -9.49 -4.15 -3.81
N VAL A 49 -9.09 -4.23 -2.54
CA VAL A 49 -9.17 -5.49 -1.77
C VAL A 49 -10.61 -5.89 -1.53
N ASP A 50 -11.50 -4.93 -1.23
CA ASP A 50 -12.95 -5.16 -1.15
C ASP A 50 -13.45 -5.86 -2.42
N ALA A 51 -13.17 -5.29 -3.60
CA ALA A 51 -13.57 -5.87 -4.88
C ALA A 51 -12.91 -7.24 -5.18
N LEU A 52 -11.62 -7.40 -4.83
CA LEU A 52 -10.91 -8.66 -5.04
C LEU A 52 -11.41 -9.77 -4.11
N GLU A 53 -11.78 -9.47 -2.87
CA GLU A 53 -12.38 -10.46 -1.97
C GLU A 53 -13.78 -10.83 -2.38
N PHE A 54 -14.58 -9.85 -2.81
CA PHE A 54 -15.90 -10.10 -3.40
C PHE A 54 -15.82 -11.08 -4.56
N THR A 55 -14.82 -10.94 -5.43
CA THR A 55 -14.61 -11.85 -6.58
C THR A 55 -13.86 -13.14 -6.23
N GLY A 56 -13.43 -13.31 -4.98
CA GLY A 56 -12.64 -14.46 -4.53
C GLY A 56 -11.21 -14.49 -5.07
N SER A 57 -10.64 -13.33 -5.43
CA SER A 57 -9.34 -13.22 -6.10
C SER A 57 -8.18 -12.87 -5.16
N THR A 58 -8.42 -12.78 -3.85
CA THR A 58 -7.35 -12.57 -2.87
C THR A 58 -6.77 -13.90 -2.36
N GLN A 59 -5.53 -13.86 -1.88
CA GLN A 59 -4.93 -14.97 -1.15
C GLN A 59 -5.76 -15.34 0.09
N HIS A 60 -6.38 -14.35 0.74
CA HIS A 60 -7.22 -14.55 1.91
C HIS A 60 -8.50 -15.30 1.56
N SER A 61 -9.22 -14.91 0.52
CA SER A 61 -10.44 -15.61 0.09
C SER A 61 -10.16 -17.00 -0.49
N ALA A 62 -8.93 -17.27 -0.94
CA ALA A 62 -8.50 -18.56 -1.45
C ALA A 62 -7.87 -19.47 -0.38
N SER A 63 -7.72 -19.01 0.86
CA SER A 63 -6.98 -19.69 1.93
C SER A 63 -7.52 -21.08 2.28
N ALA A 64 -8.83 -21.28 2.16
CA ALA A 64 -9.50 -22.57 2.39
C ALA A 64 -9.60 -23.45 1.12
N GLY A 65 -8.94 -23.10 0.02
CA GLY A 65 -8.98 -23.87 -1.22
C GLY A 65 -10.37 -24.02 -1.85
N ARG A 66 -11.32 -23.18 -1.45
CA ARG A 66 -12.76 -23.24 -1.78
C ARG A 66 -13.49 -24.46 -1.25
N GLU A 67 -12.87 -25.14 -0.31
CA GLU A 67 -13.48 -26.21 0.46
C GLU A 67 -14.38 -25.63 1.57
N PRO A 68 -15.32 -26.42 2.12
CA PRO A 68 -16.07 -26.05 3.31
C PRO A 68 -15.13 -25.70 4.47
N PHE A 69 -15.35 -24.58 5.14
CA PHE A 69 -14.47 -24.15 6.23
C PHE A 69 -15.23 -23.50 7.40
N ILE A 70 -14.55 -23.45 8.54
CA ILE A 70 -14.91 -22.63 9.68
C ILE A 70 -14.05 -21.37 9.62
N PHE A 71 -14.66 -20.19 9.67
CA PHE A 71 -13.86 -18.96 9.69
C PHE A 71 -13.04 -18.88 10.98
N PRO A 72 -11.71 -18.71 10.90
CA PRO A 72 -10.84 -18.72 12.08
C PRO A 72 -11.22 -17.63 13.10
N ASN A 73 -11.13 -17.98 14.38
CA ASN A 73 -11.44 -17.07 15.50
C ASN A 73 -12.86 -16.49 15.44
N SER A 74 -13.81 -17.22 14.85
CA SER A 74 -15.20 -16.81 14.81
C SER A 74 -15.96 -17.33 16.02
N VAL A 75 -16.95 -16.55 16.44
CA VAL A 75 -17.90 -16.90 17.50
C VAL A 75 -19.32 -16.79 16.98
N TYR A 76 -20.23 -17.51 17.56
CA TYR A 76 -21.66 -17.34 17.31
C TYR A 76 -22.40 -17.04 18.62
N GLU A 77 -23.48 -16.31 18.50
CA GLU A 77 -24.35 -16.01 19.64
C GLU A 77 -25.33 -17.16 19.85
N TYR A 78 -25.20 -17.85 20.97
CA TYR A 78 -26.04 -18.98 21.32
C TYR A 78 -27.37 -18.52 21.93
N THR A 79 -27.31 -17.56 22.82
CA THR A 79 -28.45 -16.82 23.37
C THR A 79 -28.07 -15.35 23.44
N PRO A 80 -29.02 -14.41 23.43
CA PRO A 80 -28.71 -12.98 23.48
C PRO A 80 -27.66 -12.64 24.54
N GLY A 81 -26.52 -12.11 24.14
CA GLY A 81 -25.38 -11.76 24.98
C GLY A 81 -24.43 -12.91 25.35
N VAL A 82 -24.71 -14.16 24.95
CA VAL A 82 -23.86 -15.33 25.25
C VAL A 82 -23.19 -15.82 23.95
N TRP A 83 -21.88 -15.69 23.89
CA TRP A 83 -21.07 -16.05 22.74
C TRP A 83 -20.31 -17.36 22.99
N SER A 84 -20.27 -18.22 21.98
CA SER A 84 -19.52 -19.47 21.99
C SER A 84 -18.61 -19.55 20.76
N GLU A 85 -17.54 -20.29 20.88
CA GLU A 85 -16.63 -20.56 19.75
C GLU A 85 -17.39 -21.24 18.61
N ASN A 86 -17.19 -20.79 17.40
CA ASN A 86 -17.77 -21.40 16.21
C ASN A 86 -16.96 -22.65 15.81
N THR A 87 -17.55 -23.82 16.08
CA THR A 87 -17.00 -25.11 15.70
C THR A 87 -17.74 -25.76 14.53
N ASN A 88 -18.77 -25.11 13.99
CA ASN A 88 -19.59 -25.63 12.91
C ASN A 88 -19.13 -25.08 11.56
N ILE A 89 -19.08 -25.95 10.56
CA ILE A 89 -18.85 -25.54 9.17
C ILE A 89 -20.05 -24.72 8.70
N THR A 90 -19.84 -23.43 8.47
CA THR A 90 -20.89 -22.49 8.04
C THR A 90 -20.78 -22.09 6.58
N THR A 91 -19.66 -22.44 5.94
CA THR A 91 -19.40 -22.13 4.54
C THR A 91 -19.29 -23.43 3.76
N SER A 92 -20.30 -23.78 2.97
CA SER A 92 -20.38 -25.03 2.21
C SER A 92 -20.43 -24.84 0.70
N ASP A 93 -20.53 -23.60 0.24
CA ASP A 93 -20.66 -23.20 -1.18
C ASP A 93 -19.33 -22.71 -1.79
N GLY A 94 -18.20 -23.22 -1.33
CA GLY A 94 -16.87 -22.72 -1.68
C GLY A 94 -16.58 -21.34 -1.09
N GLY A 95 -17.38 -20.91 -0.11
CA GLY A 95 -17.28 -19.61 0.53
C GLY A 95 -17.94 -18.47 -0.24
N TYR A 96 -18.71 -18.74 -1.29
CA TYR A 96 -19.32 -17.70 -2.12
C TYR A 96 -20.17 -16.72 -1.29
N ASN A 97 -21.19 -17.20 -0.58
CA ASN A 97 -22.05 -16.32 0.22
C ASN A 97 -21.29 -15.65 1.37
N PHE A 98 -20.31 -16.33 1.92
CA PHE A 98 -19.47 -15.76 2.97
C PHE A 98 -18.69 -14.54 2.46
N TRP A 99 -17.95 -14.68 1.37
CA TRP A 99 -17.09 -13.61 0.83
C TRP A 99 -17.88 -12.49 0.17
N THR A 100 -18.99 -12.79 -0.53
CA THR A 100 -19.75 -11.77 -1.28
C THR A 100 -20.75 -10.99 -0.41
N SER A 101 -21.24 -11.59 0.68
CA SER A 101 -22.29 -10.99 1.51
C SER A 101 -21.85 -10.81 2.94
N THR A 102 -21.41 -11.90 3.58
CA THR A 102 -21.16 -11.95 5.03
C THR A 102 -19.94 -11.14 5.43
N TYR A 103 -18.77 -11.43 4.83
CA TYR A 103 -17.51 -10.76 5.12
C TYR A 103 -17.47 -9.37 4.47
N ASN A 104 -17.94 -9.27 3.25
CA ASN A 104 -17.99 -8.02 2.50
C ASN A 104 -18.88 -6.94 3.13
N ALA A 105 -19.93 -7.33 3.86
CA ALA A 105 -20.78 -6.38 4.57
C ALA A 105 -20.03 -5.60 5.67
N ILE A 106 -18.94 -6.16 6.20
CA ILE A 106 -18.14 -5.54 7.26
C ILE A 106 -17.05 -4.65 6.63
N LYS A 107 -17.37 -3.41 6.30
CA LYS A 107 -16.46 -2.50 5.62
C LYS A 107 -15.22 -2.12 6.47
N GLU A 108 -15.27 -2.31 7.77
CA GLU A 108 -14.10 -2.18 8.67
C GLU A 108 -12.93 -3.08 8.26
N ASN A 109 -13.20 -4.26 7.69
CA ASN A 109 -12.19 -5.21 7.23
C ASN A 109 -11.25 -4.64 6.15
N TYR A 110 -11.72 -3.62 5.43
CA TYR A 110 -10.98 -2.99 4.32
C TYR A 110 -10.32 -1.66 4.71
N VAL A 111 -10.48 -1.23 5.96
CA VAL A 111 -9.80 -0.05 6.49
C VAL A 111 -8.45 -0.47 7.06
N VAL A 112 -7.40 -0.18 6.33
CA VAL A 112 -6.04 -0.63 6.64
C VAL A 112 -5.13 0.54 7.04
N ASP A 113 -4.02 0.22 7.70
CA ASP A 113 -2.96 1.17 7.98
C ASP A 113 -2.28 1.60 6.68
N ALA A 114 -2.19 2.91 6.48
CA ALA A 114 -1.64 3.53 5.27
C ALA A 114 -0.17 3.96 5.43
N THR A 115 0.52 3.52 6.47
CA THR A 115 1.93 3.82 6.68
C THR A 115 2.78 3.39 5.49
N THR A 116 3.59 4.34 4.99
CA THR A 116 4.47 4.13 3.84
C THR A 116 5.82 4.79 4.03
N LEU A 117 6.86 4.13 3.51
CA LEU A 117 8.18 4.71 3.25
C LEU A 117 8.49 4.54 1.76
N LYS A 118 8.73 5.64 1.07
CA LYS A 118 9.03 5.64 -0.37
C LYS A 118 10.39 6.24 -0.65
N LEU A 119 11.18 5.53 -1.42
CA LEU A 119 12.41 6.07 -2.01
C LEU A 119 12.04 6.75 -3.35
N ARG A 120 11.91 8.07 -3.28
CA ARG A 120 11.42 8.88 -4.41
C ARG A 120 12.42 9.01 -5.53
N GLU A 121 13.67 9.23 -5.18
CA GLU A 121 14.74 9.38 -6.16
C GLU A 121 16.06 8.89 -5.57
N VAL A 122 16.83 8.23 -6.41
CA VAL A 122 18.27 8.01 -6.21
C VAL A 122 18.98 8.46 -7.48
N ALA A 123 19.99 9.30 -7.35
CA ALA A 123 20.78 9.74 -8.47
C ALA A 123 22.28 9.58 -8.17
N LEU A 124 23.00 9.07 -9.15
CA LEU A 124 24.46 8.98 -9.17
C LEU A 124 24.99 9.86 -10.28
N ASN A 125 25.76 10.89 -9.94
CA ASN A 125 26.42 11.76 -10.90
C ASN A 125 27.93 11.54 -10.86
N TYR A 126 28.55 11.62 -12.02
CA TYR A 126 29.99 11.59 -12.20
C TYR A 126 30.45 12.82 -12.97
N ASP A 127 31.30 13.63 -12.36
CA ASP A 127 31.90 14.81 -12.98
C ASP A 127 33.26 14.43 -13.60
N LEU A 128 33.39 14.58 -14.89
CA LEU A 128 34.65 14.30 -15.57
C LEU A 128 35.75 15.29 -15.12
N PRO A 129 36.89 14.80 -14.62
CA PRO A 129 37.98 15.70 -14.20
C PRO A 129 38.46 16.64 -15.31
N SER A 130 38.64 17.91 -14.96
CA SER A 130 39.06 18.96 -15.90
C SER A 130 40.33 18.63 -16.69
N LYS A 131 41.25 17.88 -16.09
CA LYS A 131 42.48 17.42 -16.75
C LYS A 131 42.28 16.72 -18.10
N TYR A 132 41.11 16.11 -18.31
CA TYR A 132 40.76 15.47 -19.58
C TYR A 132 40.18 16.46 -20.60
N LEU A 133 39.81 17.67 -20.15
CA LEU A 133 39.14 18.69 -20.92
C LEU A 133 40.07 19.87 -21.28
N ASP A 134 41.29 19.96 -20.69
CA ASP A 134 42.20 21.09 -20.78
C ASP A 134 42.60 21.46 -22.22
N LYS A 135 42.52 20.51 -23.15
CA LYS A 135 42.83 20.72 -24.57
C LYS A 135 41.59 20.93 -25.44
N THR A 136 40.42 21.12 -24.82
CA THR A 136 39.16 21.31 -25.52
C THR A 136 38.52 22.64 -25.13
N PHE A 137 37.50 23.07 -25.87
CA PHE A 137 36.69 24.25 -25.52
C PHE A 137 35.64 23.94 -24.45
N ILE A 138 35.49 22.66 -24.06
CA ILE A 138 34.48 22.18 -23.10
C ILE A 138 35.01 22.44 -21.70
N LYS A 139 34.22 23.14 -20.88
CA LYS A 139 34.55 23.52 -19.50
C LYS A 139 34.22 22.46 -18.46
N GLY A 140 33.29 21.55 -18.76
CA GLY A 140 32.88 20.48 -17.88
C GLY A 140 31.93 19.50 -18.57
N ILE A 141 32.03 18.24 -18.17
CA ILE A 141 31.11 17.16 -18.59
C ILE A 141 30.74 16.41 -17.33
N SER A 142 29.47 16.17 -17.17
CA SER A 142 28.95 15.29 -16.12
C SER A 142 28.01 14.25 -16.71
N PHE A 143 28.04 13.05 -16.14
CA PHE A 143 27.14 11.96 -16.48
C PHE A 143 26.30 11.61 -15.25
N GLY A 144 25.01 11.42 -15.43
CA GLY A 144 24.13 11.07 -14.33
C GLY A 144 23.23 9.90 -14.65
N LEU A 145 23.03 9.04 -13.66
CA LEU A 145 22.00 8.01 -13.64
C LEU A 145 20.98 8.40 -12.59
N VAL A 146 19.71 8.29 -12.89
CA VAL A 146 18.62 8.57 -11.97
C VAL A 146 17.60 7.44 -12.00
N ALA A 147 17.15 7.04 -10.80
CA ALA A 147 16.08 6.09 -10.63
C ALA A 147 15.04 6.69 -9.68
N ARG A 148 13.76 6.59 -10.04
CA ARG A 148 12.64 7.15 -9.26
C ARG A 148 11.62 6.09 -8.91
N ASN A 149 11.03 6.22 -7.73
CA ASN A 149 9.96 5.35 -7.21
C ASN A 149 10.33 3.86 -7.23
N ILE A 150 11.59 3.53 -6.98
CA ILE A 150 12.11 2.15 -7.08
C ILE A 150 11.78 1.30 -5.85
N ILE A 151 11.53 1.92 -4.70
CA ILE A 151 11.21 1.22 -3.45
C ILE A 151 10.00 1.89 -2.80
N MET A 152 9.03 1.05 -2.45
CA MET A 152 7.91 1.40 -1.60
C MET A 152 7.75 0.33 -0.52
N LEU A 153 7.93 0.71 0.73
CA LEU A 153 7.61 -0.11 1.89
C LEU A 153 6.27 0.36 2.45
N ARG A 154 5.38 -0.57 2.71
CA ARG A 154 4.01 -0.31 3.20
C ARG A 154 3.71 -1.17 4.40
N SER A 155 2.66 -0.79 5.13
CA SER A 155 2.10 -1.62 6.20
C SER A 155 1.76 -3.03 5.69
N ALA A 156 2.01 -4.04 6.52
CA ALA A 156 1.67 -5.44 6.23
C ALA A 156 0.17 -5.66 6.00
N GLN A 157 -0.68 -4.78 6.54
CA GLN A 157 -2.12 -4.79 6.31
C GLN A 157 -2.49 -4.37 4.88
N ASN A 158 -1.67 -3.55 4.23
CA ASN A 158 -1.92 -3.07 2.87
C ASN A 158 -1.04 -3.84 1.85
N LYS A 159 -1.50 -5.00 1.41
CA LYS A 159 -0.71 -5.89 0.55
C LYS A 159 -0.69 -5.50 -0.94
N TYR A 160 -1.72 -4.82 -1.43
CA TYR A 160 -1.95 -4.73 -2.89
C TYR A 160 -1.87 -3.32 -3.45
N THR A 161 -2.07 -2.28 -2.63
CA THR A 161 -2.27 -0.91 -3.12
C THR A 161 -1.21 0.06 -2.66
N ASP A 162 -1.06 1.15 -3.39
CA ASP A 162 -0.36 2.35 -2.94
C ASP A 162 -1.37 3.28 -2.26
N PRO A 163 -1.27 3.55 -0.94
CA PRO A 163 -2.24 4.38 -0.24
C PRO A 163 -2.18 5.87 -0.62
N GLU A 164 -1.19 6.30 -1.39
CA GLU A 164 -1.18 7.64 -1.96
C GLU A 164 -2.10 7.78 -3.18
N PHE A 165 -2.49 6.67 -3.77
CA PHE A 165 -3.40 6.64 -4.89
C PHE A 165 -4.83 6.65 -4.37
N THR A 166 -5.43 7.81 -4.30
CA THR A 166 -6.86 7.97 -3.98
C THR A 166 -7.68 8.15 -5.25
N THR A 167 -8.97 7.91 -5.17
CA THR A 167 -9.86 8.21 -6.30
C THR A 167 -9.79 9.70 -6.60
N ASP A 168 -9.72 10.01 -7.86
CA ASP A 168 -9.65 11.37 -8.39
C ASP A 168 -10.99 12.13 -8.25
N SER A 169 -12.04 11.48 -7.79
CA SER A 169 -13.33 12.10 -7.57
C SER A 169 -13.36 12.88 -6.25
N GLN A 170 -12.63 14.01 -6.26
CA GLN A 170 -13.21 15.24 -5.75
C GLN A 170 -13.44 15.39 -4.26
N GLN A 171 -12.75 14.81 -3.35
CA GLN A 171 -12.88 15.12 -1.91
C GLN A 171 -12.80 13.90 -0.98
N VAL A 172 -12.64 12.69 -1.51
CA VAL A 172 -12.51 11.51 -0.66
C VAL A 172 -11.03 11.14 -0.52
N THR A 173 -10.32 11.81 0.37
CA THR A 173 -8.97 11.39 0.76
C THR A 173 -9.04 10.06 1.50
N GLY A 174 -8.08 9.16 1.22
CA GLY A 174 -7.98 7.88 1.91
C GLY A 174 -8.95 6.80 1.43
N TYR A 175 -9.56 6.97 0.28
CA TYR A 175 -10.38 5.96 -0.38
C TYR A 175 -9.69 5.49 -1.67
N GLY A 176 -9.27 4.25 -1.71
CA GLY A 176 -8.63 3.65 -2.88
C GLY A 176 -9.64 3.29 -3.96
N THR A 177 -9.20 3.39 -5.20
CA THR A 177 -10.00 2.92 -6.32
C THR A 177 -9.58 1.52 -6.76
N GLN A 178 -10.52 0.72 -7.21
CA GLN A 178 -10.25 -0.56 -7.86
C GLN A 178 -9.59 -0.38 -9.26
N ASN A 179 -9.67 0.82 -9.83
CA ASN A 179 -9.07 1.17 -11.12
C ASN A 179 -7.67 1.78 -10.98
N GLN A 180 -7.01 1.57 -9.83
CA GLN A 180 -5.68 2.09 -9.57
C GLN A 180 -4.66 1.50 -10.57
N LEU A 181 -3.98 2.37 -11.29
CA LEU A 181 -2.80 1.96 -12.05
C LEU A 181 -1.63 1.68 -11.09
N PRO A 182 -0.85 0.62 -11.32
CA PRO A 182 0.34 0.36 -10.51
C PRO A 182 1.31 1.55 -10.57
N PRO A 183 1.94 1.92 -9.45
CA PRO A 183 3.00 2.93 -9.46
C PRO A 183 4.15 2.46 -10.35
N THR A 184 4.68 3.38 -11.16
CA THR A 184 5.77 3.07 -12.09
C THR A 184 7.11 3.51 -11.53
N ALA A 185 8.12 2.65 -11.65
CA ALA A 185 9.50 3.06 -11.50
C ALA A 185 10.01 3.67 -12.82
N SER A 186 10.83 4.70 -12.73
CA SER A 186 11.46 5.29 -13.90
C SER A 186 12.97 5.36 -13.75
N TYR A 187 13.67 5.14 -14.85
CA TYR A 187 15.11 5.19 -14.93
C TYR A 187 15.51 6.16 -16.04
N GLY A 188 16.54 6.94 -15.81
CA GLY A 188 17.02 7.92 -16.77
C GLY A 188 18.52 8.13 -16.68
N PHE A 189 19.05 8.78 -17.71
CA PHE A 189 20.41 9.27 -17.74
C PHE A 189 20.42 10.74 -18.21
N LYS A 190 21.44 11.47 -17.83
CA LYS A 190 21.65 12.86 -18.23
C LYS A 190 23.15 13.15 -18.36
#